data_044466ae70f027e41268a2c37e6ac797
#
_entry.id   044466ae70f027e41268a2c37e6ac797
#
_cell.length_a   1.000
_cell.length_b   1.000
_cell.length_c   1.000
_cell.angle_alpha   90.00
_cell.angle_beta   90.00
_cell.angle_gamma   90.00
#
_symmetry.space_group_name_H-M   'P 1'
#
loop_
_entity.id
_entity.type
_entity.pdbx_description
1 polymer ?
#
loop_
_entity_poly.entity_id
_entity_poly.type
_entity_poly.pdbx_seq_one_letter_code
_entity_poly.pdbx_strand_id
1 'polypeptide(L)'
;MNLQSPEKLSALAEPLFRKKLASFHILAYRPSKKLELTLFESTIYSNNQKSFNAQAFDPIPLSNAFMYGLSNKNNVMLGLNAAYKITSSILGYAQVMIDEFSIKKNAANQKSGYQLGIYYRNVAGVKNLNLRLEQNAVRPFAYQNQDVYQSYSHYNQPLAHPLNANFREIVATGNYNYKNFIFYIKIISAKLGGDSLKYNSGSKVLQSSNLFNTNLTGEVAMFDGKMKNLLSQDFSVGYLINPYNNFLFKLGYFKRVYPGLNSQYIYFTISANIFNQYLDF
;
A
#
# COMPACT_ATOMS: atom_id res chain seq x y z
N MET A 1 8.15 8.93 13.29
CA MET A 1 6.66 8.79 13.34
C MET A 1 6.29 7.79 14.42
N ASN A 2 5.35 8.13 15.29
CA ASN A 2 4.83 7.20 16.30
C ASN A 2 3.68 6.40 15.70
N LEU A 3 3.81 5.09 15.61
CA LEU A 3 2.80 4.16 15.12
C LEU A 3 2.13 3.45 16.29
N GLN A 4 0.87 3.06 16.12
CA GLN A 4 0.16 2.30 17.13
C GLN A 4 0.01 0.83 16.72
N SER A 5 0.09 -0.05 17.70
CA SER A 5 -0.04 -1.49 17.51
C SER A 5 -1.49 -1.96 17.60
N PRO A 6 -1.83 -3.05 16.90
CA PRO A 6 -3.21 -3.47 16.69
C PRO A 6 -3.88 -4.25 17.81
N GLU A 7 -3.19 -4.84 18.76
CA GLU A 7 -3.80 -5.80 19.68
C GLU A 7 -3.75 -5.39 21.15
N LYS A 8 -4.87 -5.60 21.86
CA LYS A 8 -4.89 -5.82 23.29
C LYS A 8 -4.23 -7.18 23.55
N LEU A 9 -3.00 -7.19 23.95
CA LEU A 9 -2.35 -8.40 24.43
C LEU A 9 -2.60 -8.54 25.92
N SER A 10 -3.49 -9.45 26.25
CA SER A 10 -3.88 -9.95 27.57
C SER A 10 -4.49 -8.96 28.57
N ALA A 11 -5.44 -9.46 29.34
CA ALA A 11 -6.17 -8.74 30.38
C ALA A 11 -5.31 -8.29 31.59
N LEU A 12 -4.01 -8.54 31.58
CA LEU A 12 -3.15 -8.38 32.75
C LEU A 12 -2.08 -7.29 32.62
N ALA A 13 -1.86 -6.69 31.47
CA ALA A 13 -0.79 -5.71 31.34
C ALA A 13 -1.21 -4.55 30.48
N GLU A 14 -1.19 -3.42 31.10
CA GLU A 14 -1.21 -2.08 30.49
C GLU A 14 -2.14 -1.86 29.32
N PRO A 15 -3.07 -1.01 29.55
CA PRO A 15 -4.27 -0.92 28.76
C PRO A 15 -4.07 -0.15 27.50
N LEU A 16 -3.08 0.16 26.93
CA LEU A 16 -3.07 1.10 25.84
C LEU A 16 -1.95 0.79 24.86
N PHE A 17 -2.37 0.54 23.66
CA PHE A 17 -1.65 0.57 22.39
C PHE A 17 -0.13 0.79 22.52
N ARG A 18 0.65 -0.26 22.44
CA ARG A 18 2.11 -0.13 22.38
C ARG A 18 2.47 0.78 21.23
N LYS A 19 3.22 1.83 21.53
CA LYS A 19 3.71 2.76 20.51
C LYS A 19 4.79 2.07 19.70
N LYS A 20 4.73 2.20 18.39
CA LYS A 20 5.80 1.83 17.47
C LYS A 20 6.55 3.09 17.06
N LEU A 21 7.85 2.97 16.89
CA LEU A 21 8.65 4.00 16.23
C LEU A 21 8.91 3.57 14.79
N ALA A 22 8.85 4.52 13.88
CA ALA A 22 9.21 4.31 12.49
C ALA A 22 9.99 5.49 11.94
N SER A 23 10.97 5.21 11.09
CA SER A 23 11.63 6.20 10.25
C SER A 23 11.38 5.88 8.79
N PHE A 24 11.30 6.93 7.99
CA PHE A 24 11.14 6.85 6.54
C PHE A 24 12.15 7.79 5.90
N HIS A 25 13.01 7.25 5.04
CA HIS A 25 13.99 8.02 4.29
C HIS A 25 13.69 7.89 2.80
N ILE A 26 13.83 9.00 2.10
CA ILE A 26 13.60 9.06 0.65
C ILE A 26 14.73 9.87 0.03
N LEU A 27 15.36 9.27 -0.98
CA LEU A 27 16.38 9.94 -1.80
C LEU A 27 15.91 9.94 -3.25
N ALA A 28 15.53 11.10 -3.76
CA ALA A 28 15.07 11.27 -5.14
C ALA A 28 16.17 11.88 -6.00
N TYR A 29 16.38 11.31 -7.19
CA TYR A 29 17.34 11.77 -8.18
C TYR A 29 16.69 11.90 -9.55
N ARG A 30 16.89 13.04 -10.21
CA ARG A 30 16.36 13.32 -11.54
C ARG A 30 17.49 13.55 -12.53
N PRO A 31 18.03 12.48 -13.15
CA PRO A 31 19.10 12.61 -14.14
C PRO A 31 18.67 13.34 -15.40
N SER A 32 17.38 13.40 -15.67
CA SER A 32 16.83 14.15 -16.80
C SER A 32 15.41 14.66 -16.54
N LYS A 33 14.89 15.53 -17.41
CA LYS A 33 13.48 15.97 -17.36
C LYS A 33 12.46 14.85 -17.58
N LYS A 34 12.91 13.69 -18.07
CA LYS A 34 12.06 12.53 -18.37
C LYS A 34 12.13 11.43 -17.33
N LEU A 35 13.24 11.31 -16.59
CA LEU A 35 13.50 10.19 -15.67
C LEU A 35 13.62 10.71 -14.24
N GLU A 36 12.87 10.11 -13.35
CA GLU A 36 13.00 10.23 -11.90
C GLU A 36 13.24 8.85 -11.30
N LEU A 37 14.25 8.76 -10.45
CA LEU A 37 14.58 7.58 -9.66
C LEU A 37 14.47 7.96 -8.19
N THR A 38 13.90 7.07 -7.38
CA THR A 38 13.75 7.32 -5.95
C THR A 38 14.09 6.06 -5.16
N LEU A 39 15.09 6.15 -4.31
CA LEU A 39 15.37 5.14 -3.29
C LEU A 39 14.60 5.49 -2.03
N PHE A 40 14.00 4.49 -1.40
CA PHE A 40 13.36 4.66 -0.10
C PHE A 40 13.76 3.56 0.87
N GLU A 41 13.81 3.93 2.13
CA GLU A 41 13.97 3.05 3.27
C GLU A 41 12.83 3.29 4.26
N SER A 42 12.30 2.23 4.81
CA SER A 42 11.33 2.28 5.90
C SER A 42 11.75 1.31 6.99
N THR A 43 11.87 1.79 8.21
CA THR A 43 12.26 0.98 9.36
C THR A 43 11.22 1.07 10.45
N ILE A 44 10.70 -0.08 10.90
CA ILE A 44 9.89 -0.19 12.11
C ILE A 44 10.78 -0.74 13.22
N TYR A 45 10.91 0.03 14.30
CA TYR A 45 11.80 -0.30 15.39
C TYR A 45 11.11 -1.13 16.46
N SER A 46 11.87 -2.10 17.01
CA SER A 46 11.50 -2.76 18.26
C SER A 46 11.55 -1.73 19.40
N ASN A 47 10.40 -1.36 19.91
CA ASN A 47 10.33 -0.42 21.02
C ASN A 47 10.07 -1.16 22.34
N ASN A 48 11.13 -1.46 23.06
CA ASN A 48 11.02 -1.75 24.47
C ASN A 48 10.78 -0.41 25.20
N GLN A 49 9.56 -0.10 25.51
CA GLN A 49 8.97 1.16 26.02
C GLN A 49 9.80 1.99 27.03
N LYS A 50 10.98 1.54 27.43
CA LYS A 50 11.81 2.12 28.49
C LYS A 50 13.03 2.89 28.03
N SER A 51 13.36 2.89 26.74
CA SER A 51 14.58 3.57 26.26
C SER A 51 14.34 4.40 25.02
N PHE A 52 14.95 5.57 24.97
CA PHE A 52 15.07 6.39 23.79
C PHE A 52 15.84 5.62 22.70
N ASN A 53 15.23 5.45 21.54
CA ASN A 53 15.90 4.79 20.40
C ASN A 53 16.49 5.84 19.48
N ALA A 54 17.77 6.16 19.67
CA ALA A 54 18.48 7.13 18.86
C ALA A 54 18.50 6.78 17.36
N GLN A 55 18.47 5.50 17.01
CA GLN A 55 18.45 5.03 15.60
C GLN A 55 17.21 5.51 14.83
N ALA A 56 16.09 5.72 15.52
CA ALA A 56 14.87 6.21 14.89
C ALA A 56 14.99 7.68 14.46
N PHE A 57 16.00 8.39 14.91
CA PHE A 57 16.27 9.81 14.63
C PHE A 57 17.49 10.02 13.72
N ASP A 58 18.08 8.92 13.22
CA ASP A 58 19.17 9.03 12.26
C ASP A 58 18.68 9.70 10.97
N PRO A 59 19.26 10.82 10.55
CA PRO A 59 18.82 11.53 9.34
C PRO A 59 19.44 10.98 8.06
N ILE A 60 20.35 10.00 8.15
CA ILE A 60 21.08 9.49 6.99
C ILE A 60 20.23 8.46 6.23
N PRO A 61 19.83 8.72 4.97
CA PRO A 61 19.13 7.75 4.16
C PRO A 61 19.89 6.44 4.01
N LEU A 62 19.18 5.31 4.08
CA LEU A 62 19.70 3.95 3.92
C LEU A 62 20.64 3.48 5.04
N SER A 63 20.88 4.29 6.08
CA SER A 63 21.78 3.94 7.18
C SER A 63 21.36 2.66 7.88
N ASN A 64 20.07 2.47 8.14
CA ASN A 64 19.58 1.29 8.83
C ASN A 64 19.82 0.01 8.04
N ALA A 65 19.59 0.03 6.72
CA ALA A 65 19.84 -1.11 5.85
C ALA A 65 21.33 -1.45 5.76
N PHE A 66 22.20 -0.45 5.64
CA PHE A 66 23.64 -0.65 5.56
C PHE A 66 24.26 -1.08 6.90
N MET A 67 23.84 -0.47 8.00
CA MET A 67 24.44 -0.74 9.32
C MET A 67 23.89 -2.01 9.96
N TYR A 68 22.63 -2.32 9.75
CA TYR A 68 21.94 -3.41 10.46
C TYR A 68 21.46 -4.53 9.55
N GLY A 69 21.48 -4.35 8.24
CA GLY A 69 20.96 -5.30 7.25
C GLY A 69 19.43 -5.38 7.25
N LEU A 70 18.90 -6.13 6.30
CA LEU A 70 17.44 -6.29 6.11
C LEU A 70 16.82 -7.39 6.99
N SER A 71 17.60 -8.11 7.79
CA SER A 71 17.15 -9.25 8.61
C SER A 71 17.46 -9.11 10.10
N ASN A 72 17.58 -7.89 10.58
CA ASN A 72 17.99 -7.58 11.95
C ASN A 72 16.78 -7.49 12.92
N LYS A 73 17.07 -7.07 14.17
CA LYS A 73 16.07 -6.85 15.24
C LYS A 73 14.96 -5.89 14.87
N ASN A 74 15.19 -5.00 13.90
CA ASN A 74 14.22 -4.06 13.36
C ASN A 74 13.65 -4.58 12.03
N ASN A 75 12.43 -4.20 11.69
CA ASN A 75 11.84 -4.50 10.40
C ASN A 75 12.24 -3.40 9.40
N VAL A 76 13.18 -3.72 8.51
CA VAL A 76 13.73 -2.78 7.51
C VAL A 76 13.26 -3.18 6.13
N MET A 77 12.64 -2.25 5.44
CA MET A 77 12.19 -2.39 4.05
C MET A 77 12.90 -1.37 3.17
N LEU A 78 13.44 -1.83 2.06
CA LEU A 78 14.05 -1.01 1.01
C LEU A 78 13.22 -1.06 -0.25
N GLY A 79 13.27 0.02 -1.04
CA GLY A 79 12.69 0.00 -2.36
C GLY A 79 13.25 1.04 -3.30
N LEU A 80 12.95 0.82 -4.56
CA LEU A 80 13.32 1.68 -5.68
C LEU A 80 12.05 2.02 -6.47
N ASN A 81 11.84 3.30 -6.73
CA ASN A 81 10.85 3.79 -7.68
C ASN A 81 11.54 4.33 -8.92
N ALA A 82 10.93 4.14 -10.06
CA ALA A 82 11.31 4.77 -11.32
C ALA A 82 10.08 5.34 -12.02
N ALA A 83 10.15 6.55 -12.51
CA ALA A 83 9.11 7.16 -13.33
C ALA A 83 9.76 7.74 -14.60
N TYR A 84 9.20 7.36 -15.76
CA TYR A 84 9.72 7.77 -17.06
C TYR A 84 8.64 8.36 -17.94
N LYS A 85 8.84 9.60 -18.40
CA LYS A 85 7.99 10.26 -19.39
C LYS A 85 8.29 9.72 -20.78
N ILE A 86 7.49 8.75 -21.23
CA ILE A 86 7.63 8.11 -22.54
C ILE A 86 7.34 9.15 -23.63
N THR A 87 6.22 9.86 -23.45
CA THR A 87 5.84 11.02 -24.29
C THR A 87 5.36 12.16 -23.39
N SER A 88 4.93 13.28 -23.97
CA SER A 88 4.28 14.37 -23.23
C SER A 88 2.97 13.94 -22.53
N SER A 89 2.32 12.90 -23.05
CA SER A 89 1.04 12.40 -22.58
C SER A 89 1.13 11.05 -21.86
N ILE A 90 2.23 10.31 -21.97
CA ILE A 90 2.37 8.97 -21.43
C ILE A 90 3.50 8.94 -20.42
N LEU A 91 3.17 8.52 -19.19
CA LEU A 91 4.11 8.27 -18.09
C LEU A 91 4.06 6.79 -17.73
N GLY A 92 5.21 6.10 -17.82
CA GLY A 92 5.41 4.79 -17.24
C GLY A 92 6.05 4.93 -15.86
N TYR A 93 5.68 4.06 -14.92
CA TYR A 93 6.30 4.02 -13.59
C TYR A 93 6.38 2.59 -13.06
N ALA A 94 7.38 2.38 -12.23
CA ALA A 94 7.62 1.10 -11.58
C ALA A 94 8.10 1.32 -10.14
N GLN A 95 7.74 0.41 -9.26
CA GLN A 95 8.28 0.30 -7.91
C GLN A 95 8.65 -1.15 -7.64
N VAL A 96 9.76 -1.35 -6.96
CA VAL A 96 10.10 -2.64 -6.35
C VAL A 96 10.43 -2.41 -4.89
N MET A 97 10.07 -3.36 -4.04
CA MET A 97 10.41 -3.32 -2.63
C MET A 97 10.87 -4.69 -2.14
N ILE A 98 11.76 -4.68 -1.16
CA ILE A 98 12.29 -5.85 -0.47
C ILE A 98 12.16 -5.58 1.02
N ASP A 99 11.41 -6.41 1.72
CA ASP A 99 11.17 -6.33 3.16
C ASP A 99 12.17 -7.17 3.95
N GLU A 100 12.56 -8.32 3.43
CA GLU A 100 13.59 -9.17 4.00
C GLU A 100 14.39 -9.83 2.87
N PHE A 101 15.69 -9.63 2.86
CA PHE A 101 16.59 -10.24 1.90
C PHE A 101 17.54 -11.21 2.58
N SER A 102 17.60 -12.43 2.11
CA SER A 102 18.56 -13.42 2.57
C SER A 102 19.18 -14.16 1.39
N ILE A 103 20.50 -14.11 1.28
CA ILE A 103 21.25 -14.84 0.26
C ILE A 103 21.08 -16.38 0.41
N LYS A 104 20.77 -16.83 1.62
CA LYS A 104 20.56 -18.25 1.93
C LYS A 104 19.15 -18.75 1.59
N LYS A 105 18.20 -17.85 1.33
CA LYS A 105 16.82 -18.18 0.96
C LYS A 105 16.70 -18.24 -0.56
N ASN A 106 16.00 -19.22 -1.08
CA ASN A 106 15.59 -19.24 -2.48
C ASN A 106 14.81 -17.95 -2.83
N ALA A 107 14.93 -17.49 -4.07
CA ALA A 107 14.21 -16.30 -4.54
C ALA A 107 12.70 -16.38 -4.28
N ALA A 108 12.13 -17.59 -4.25
CA ALA A 108 10.75 -17.85 -3.91
C ALA A 108 10.36 -17.47 -2.47
N ASN A 109 11.30 -17.44 -1.53
CA ASN A 109 11.05 -17.13 -0.13
C ASN A 109 11.43 -15.69 0.27
N GLN A 110 11.81 -14.86 -0.69
CA GLN A 110 12.08 -13.44 -0.46
C GLN A 110 10.78 -12.66 -0.22
N LYS A 111 10.75 -11.85 0.81
CA LYS A 111 9.63 -10.95 1.09
C LYS A 111 9.77 -9.70 0.20
N SER A 112 9.01 -9.63 -0.85
CA SER A 112 9.13 -8.56 -1.84
C SER A 112 7.79 -8.19 -2.46
N GLY A 113 7.75 -7.06 -3.15
CA GLY A 113 6.61 -6.64 -3.94
C GLY A 113 7.03 -5.75 -5.10
N TYR A 114 6.13 -5.61 -6.06
CA TYR A 114 6.32 -4.70 -7.17
C TYR A 114 5.02 -4.02 -7.58
N GLN A 115 5.17 -2.86 -8.17
CA GLN A 115 4.14 -2.10 -8.86
C GLN A 115 4.65 -1.73 -10.25
N LEU A 116 3.82 -1.89 -11.26
CA LEU A 116 4.05 -1.42 -12.61
C LEU A 116 2.82 -0.66 -13.06
N GLY A 117 3.02 0.52 -13.64
CA GLY A 117 1.90 1.31 -14.08
C GLY A 117 2.19 2.18 -15.30
N ILE A 118 1.12 2.51 -16.00
CA ILE A 118 1.12 3.46 -17.09
C ILE A 118 -0.04 4.45 -16.91
N TYR A 119 0.27 5.72 -17.07
CA TYR A 119 -0.71 6.80 -17.07
C TYR A 119 -0.70 7.50 -18.42
N TYR A 120 -1.86 7.55 -19.07
CA TYR A 120 -2.05 8.17 -20.37
C TYR A 120 -3.03 9.34 -20.27
N ARG A 121 -2.51 10.54 -20.49
CA ARG A 121 -3.24 11.81 -20.48
C ARG A 121 -3.71 12.16 -21.88
N ASN A 122 -4.92 12.70 -22.01
CA ASN A 122 -5.52 13.07 -23.29
C ASN A 122 -5.47 11.91 -24.29
N VAL A 123 -6.00 10.78 -23.90
CA VAL A 123 -5.98 9.50 -24.64
C VAL A 123 -6.43 9.73 -26.08
N ALA A 124 -5.61 9.26 -27.03
CA ALA A 124 -5.89 9.39 -28.47
C ALA A 124 -6.24 10.82 -28.92
N GLY A 125 -5.70 11.86 -28.25
CA GLY A 125 -5.98 13.26 -28.56
C GLY A 125 -7.28 13.82 -27.96
N VAL A 126 -8.08 12.98 -27.28
CA VAL A 126 -9.30 13.44 -26.60
C VAL A 126 -8.92 14.22 -25.35
N LYS A 127 -9.12 15.53 -25.37
CA LYS A 127 -8.77 16.42 -24.28
C LYS A 127 -9.51 16.03 -22.99
N ASN A 128 -8.77 16.00 -21.87
CA ASN A 128 -9.26 15.65 -20.52
C ASN A 128 -9.75 14.20 -20.35
N LEU A 129 -9.50 13.31 -21.31
CA LEU A 129 -9.66 11.87 -21.13
C LEU A 129 -8.34 11.28 -20.63
N ASN A 130 -8.31 10.74 -19.41
CA ASN A 130 -7.11 10.17 -18.82
C ASN A 130 -7.38 8.74 -18.39
N LEU A 131 -6.44 7.85 -18.66
CA LEU A 131 -6.48 6.46 -18.26
C LEU A 131 -5.24 6.10 -17.46
N ARG A 132 -5.41 5.23 -16.48
CA ARG A 132 -4.31 4.58 -15.75
C ARG A 132 -4.57 3.09 -15.68
N LEU A 133 -3.55 2.32 -15.99
CA LEU A 133 -3.50 0.88 -15.78
C LEU A 133 -2.31 0.58 -14.86
N GLU A 134 -2.53 -0.23 -13.85
CA GLU A 134 -1.53 -0.56 -12.85
C GLU A 134 -1.63 -2.03 -12.47
N GLN A 135 -0.50 -2.67 -12.28
CA GLN A 135 -0.40 -4.01 -11.72
C GLN A 135 0.45 -3.96 -10.46
N ASN A 136 -0.09 -4.49 -9.37
CA ASN A 136 0.58 -4.64 -8.08
C ASN A 136 0.66 -6.10 -7.70
N ALA A 137 1.78 -6.51 -7.14
CA ALA A 137 1.93 -7.83 -6.54
C ALA A 137 2.82 -7.74 -5.31
N VAL A 138 2.40 -8.43 -4.27
CA VAL A 138 3.15 -8.53 -3.01
C VAL A 138 3.20 -9.99 -2.61
N ARG A 139 4.41 -10.46 -2.35
CA ARG A 139 4.65 -11.85 -1.96
C ARG A 139 4.11 -12.15 -0.55
N PRO A 140 3.88 -13.45 -0.25
CA PRO A 140 3.56 -13.90 1.10
C PRO A 140 4.56 -13.40 2.14
N PHE A 141 4.06 -13.11 3.36
CA PHE A 141 4.84 -12.68 4.51
C PHE A 141 5.52 -11.31 4.39
N ALA A 142 5.44 -10.61 3.24
CA ALA A 142 5.87 -9.23 3.15
C ALA A 142 5.08 -8.36 4.16
N TYR A 143 5.74 -7.37 4.72
CA TYR A 143 5.21 -6.47 5.76
C TYR A 143 5.00 -7.11 7.14
N GLN A 144 5.15 -8.43 7.25
CA GLN A 144 5.08 -9.15 8.53
C GLN A 144 6.45 -9.25 9.19
N ASN A 145 6.43 -9.27 10.52
CA ASN A 145 7.61 -9.61 11.32
C ASN A 145 7.26 -10.75 12.29
N GLN A 146 8.29 -11.40 12.86
CA GLN A 146 8.11 -12.38 13.94
C GLN A 146 7.45 -11.73 15.16
N ASP A 147 7.89 -10.52 15.49
CA ASP A 147 7.21 -9.66 16.45
C ASP A 147 6.14 -8.84 15.72
N VAL A 148 4.87 -9.08 16.02
CA VAL A 148 3.72 -8.36 15.46
C VAL A 148 3.84 -6.84 15.65
N TYR A 149 4.50 -6.41 16.72
CA TYR A 149 4.71 -4.98 16.97
C TYR A 149 5.66 -4.32 15.97
N GLN A 150 6.43 -5.11 15.26
CA GLN A 150 7.32 -4.62 14.19
C GLN A 150 6.70 -4.78 12.79
N SER A 151 5.48 -5.30 12.68
CA SER A 151 4.78 -5.37 11.40
C SER A 151 4.56 -3.96 10.81
N TYR A 152 4.51 -3.86 9.49
CA TYR A 152 4.32 -2.62 8.77
C TYR A 152 2.84 -2.19 8.77
N SER A 153 2.37 -1.77 9.94
CA SER A 153 0.97 -1.45 10.23
C SER A 153 0.81 -0.30 11.21
N HIS A 154 -0.35 0.36 11.15
CA HIS A 154 -0.75 1.45 12.05
C HIS A 154 -2.27 1.41 12.25
N TYR A 155 -2.76 1.58 13.50
CA TYR A 155 -4.19 1.53 13.84
C TYR A 155 -4.93 0.29 13.28
N ASN A 156 -4.36 -0.89 13.40
CA ASN A 156 -4.92 -2.14 12.86
C ASN A 156 -5.06 -2.16 11.32
N GLN A 157 -4.35 -1.32 10.63
CA GLN A 157 -4.35 -1.25 9.18
C GLN A 157 -2.95 -1.43 8.60
N PRO A 158 -2.81 -2.08 7.46
CA PRO A 158 -1.54 -2.14 6.76
C PRO A 158 -1.16 -0.74 6.26
N LEU A 159 0.11 -0.37 6.41
CA LEU A 159 0.63 0.92 5.94
C LEU A 159 0.87 0.95 4.43
N ALA A 160 1.21 -0.20 3.84
CA ALA A 160 1.60 -0.26 2.44
C ALA A 160 0.41 -0.42 1.49
N HIS A 161 -0.36 -1.50 1.63
CA HIS A 161 -1.42 -1.83 0.68
C HIS A 161 -2.67 -2.38 1.38
N PRO A 162 -3.89 -1.95 0.99
CA PRO A 162 -5.13 -2.38 1.62
C PRO A 162 -5.38 -3.89 1.54
N LEU A 163 -4.88 -4.56 0.51
CA LEU A 163 -4.97 -6.02 0.36
C LEU A 163 -3.95 -6.79 1.20
N ASN A 164 -3.12 -6.10 1.99
CA ASN A 164 -2.05 -6.63 2.82
C ASN A 164 -0.92 -7.26 1.98
N ALA A 165 -0.71 -8.59 2.06
CA ALA A 165 0.31 -9.33 1.32
C ALA A 165 -0.32 -10.56 0.63
N ASN A 166 0.50 -11.35 -0.08
CA ASN A 166 0.08 -12.54 -0.81
C ASN A 166 -1.04 -12.26 -1.82
N PHE A 167 -0.85 -11.24 -2.63
CA PHE A 167 -1.83 -10.87 -3.66
C PHE A 167 -1.16 -10.43 -4.96
N ARG A 168 -1.95 -10.46 -6.03
CA ARG A 168 -1.72 -9.75 -7.29
C ARG A 168 -3.01 -9.08 -7.70
N GLU A 169 -2.93 -7.80 -8.08
CA GLU A 169 -4.07 -7.06 -8.58
C GLU A 169 -3.75 -6.31 -9.88
N ILE A 170 -4.79 -6.03 -10.63
CA ILE A 170 -4.80 -5.08 -11.74
C ILE A 170 -5.82 -4.01 -11.39
N VAL A 171 -5.39 -2.75 -11.48
CA VAL A 171 -6.22 -1.57 -11.26
C VAL A 171 -6.30 -0.78 -12.56
N ALA A 172 -7.51 -0.59 -13.08
CA ALA A 172 -7.78 0.29 -14.19
C ALA A 172 -8.62 1.47 -13.69
N THR A 173 -8.18 2.70 -13.98
CA THR A 173 -8.96 3.91 -13.70
C THR A 173 -9.05 4.76 -14.93
N GLY A 174 -10.21 5.39 -15.13
CA GLY A 174 -10.45 6.35 -16.19
C GLY A 174 -11.20 7.56 -15.64
N ASN A 175 -10.83 8.73 -16.11
CA ASN A 175 -11.59 9.95 -15.87
C ASN A 175 -11.71 10.76 -17.14
N TYR A 176 -12.88 11.32 -17.35
CA TYR A 176 -13.16 12.19 -18.49
C TYR A 176 -13.94 13.42 -18.02
N ASN A 177 -13.40 14.60 -18.31
CA ASN A 177 -14.05 15.85 -17.97
C ASN A 177 -14.52 16.53 -19.28
N TYR A 178 -15.84 16.69 -19.38
CA TYR A 178 -16.46 17.37 -20.50
C TYR A 178 -17.38 18.49 -20.01
N LYS A 179 -17.01 19.72 -20.27
CA LYS A 179 -17.68 20.91 -19.69
C LYS A 179 -17.75 20.77 -18.17
N ASN A 180 -18.95 20.76 -17.60
CA ASN A 180 -19.20 20.60 -16.17
C ASN A 180 -19.40 19.14 -15.74
N PHE A 181 -19.38 18.19 -16.68
CA PHE A 181 -19.53 16.77 -16.36
C PHE A 181 -18.18 16.13 -16.07
N ILE A 182 -18.15 15.29 -15.04
CA ILE A 182 -16.98 14.50 -14.61
C ILE A 182 -17.40 13.04 -14.62
N PHE A 183 -16.81 12.24 -15.48
CA PHE A 183 -17.02 10.81 -15.57
C PHE A 183 -15.84 10.10 -14.92
N TYR A 184 -16.11 9.10 -14.09
CA TYR A 184 -15.09 8.32 -13.42
C TYR A 184 -15.42 6.83 -13.48
N ILE A 185 -14.40 6.03 -13.74
CA ILE A 185 -14.45 4.57 -13.68
C ILE A 185 -13.23 4.06 -12.92
N LYS A 186 -13.44 3.08 -12.05
CA LYS A 186 -12.38 2.31 -11.41
C LYS A 186 -12.75 0.84 -11.38
N ILE A 187 -11.86 -0.01 -11.86
CA ILE A 187 -12.00 -1.46 -11.84
C ILE A 187 -10.76 -2.03 -11.16
N ILE A 188 -10.97 -2.90 -10.19
CA ILE A 188 -9.92 -3.66 -9.50
C ILE A 188 -10.25 -5.13 -9.66
N SER A 189 -9.31 -5.89 -10.21
CA SER A 189 -9.35 -7.35 -10.26
C SER A 189 -8.16 -7.89 -9.51
N ALA A 190 -8.39 -8.68 -8.44
CA ALA A 190 -7.30 -9.20 -7.63
C ALA A 190 -7.46 -10.69 -7.32
N LYS A 191 -6.33 -11.38 -7.23
CA LYS A 191 -6.19 -12.71 -6.66
C LYS A 191 -5.41 -12.61 -5.36
N LEU A 192 -5.92 -13.27 -4.31
CA LEU A 192 -5.34 -13.23 -2.96
C LEU A 192 -5.20 -14.66 -2.44
N GLY A 193 -4.08 -14.95 -1.78
CA GLY A 193 -3.97 -16.10 -0.89
C GLY A 193 -4.63 -15.79 0.44
N GLY A 194 -5.21 -16.76 1.07
CA GLY A 194 -5.89 -16.59 2.36
C GLY A 194 -5.54 -17.68 3.36
N ASP A 195 -5.55 -17.33 4.63
CA ASP A 195 -5.28 -18.28 5.71
C ASP A 195 -6.36 -19.35 5.82
N SER A 196 -5.98 -20.50 6.33
CA SER A 196 -6.88 -21.53 6.84
C SER A 196 -6.71 -21.65 8.37
N LEU A 197 -7.58 -22.44 9.02
CA LEU A 197 -7.57 -22.60 10.49
C LEU A 197 -6.22 -23.01 11.10
N LYS A 198 -5.35 -23.67 10.30
CA LYS A 198 -4.04 -24.19 10.74
C LYS A 198 -2.86 -23.71 9.91
N TYR A 199 -3.10 -22.79 8.99
CA TYR A 199 -2.09 -22.39 8.01
C TYR A 199 -2.08 -20.88 7.82
N ASN A 200 -0.93 -20.26 8.09
CA ASN A 200 -0.67 -18.86 7.81
C ASN A 200 -0.11 -18.73 6.38
N SER A 201 -0.90 -18.21 5.46
CA SER A 201 -0.50 -17.97 4.07
C SER A 201 0.36 -16.72 3.88
N GLY A 202 0.71 -16.02 4.95
CA GLY A 202 1.43 -14.75 4.89
C GLY A 202 0.62 -13.61 4.31
N SER A 203 -0.71 -13.69 4.35
CA SER A 203 -1.59 -12.68 3.77
C SER A 203 -1.91 -11.53 4.71
N LYS A 204 -1.87 -11.73 6.03
CA LYS A 204 -2.30 -10.75 7.02
C LYS A 204 -1.12 -10.10 7.73
N VAL A 205 -0.88 -8.83 7.47
CA VAL A 205 0.22 -8.05 8.06
C VAL A 205 0.18 -7.98 9.59
N LEU A 206 -0.99 -8.13 10.18
CA LEU A 206 -1.20 -8.07 11.63
C LEU A 206 -0.97 -9.39 12.37
N GLN A 207 -0.49 -10.43 11.67
CA GLN A 207 -0.13 -11.72 12.26
C GLN A 207 1.38 -11.89 12.31
N SER A 208 1.87 -12.59 13.32
CA SER A 208 3.27 -13.00 13.38
C SER A 208 3.63 -13.93 12.22
N SER A 209 4.78 -13.71 11.60
CA SER A 209 5.28 -14.59 10.56
C SER A 209 5.60 -16.01 11.05
N ASN A 210 5.73 -16.22 12.38
CA ASN A 210 5.99 -17.53 12.99
C ASN A 210 4.73 -18.32 13.36
N LEU A 211 3.53 -17.70 13.31
CA LEU A 211 2.31 -18.39 13.68
C LEU A 211 1.97 -19.49 12.66
N PHE A 212 1.89 -20.73 13.16
CA PHE A 212 1.46 -21.94 12.43
C PHE A 212 2.39 -22.47 11.33
N ASN A 213 3.60 -21.95 11.19
CA ASN A 213 4.53 -22.42 10.15
C ASN A 213 5.61 -23.35 10.70
N THR A 214 5.23 -24.39 11.43
CA THR A 214 6.17 -25.35 12.02
C THR A 214 6.89 -26.23 10.99
N ASN A 215 6.50 -26.20 9.70
CA ASN A 215 7.03 -27.11 8.68
C ASN A 215 7.30 -26.46 7.32
N LEU A 216 7.60 -25.17 7.25
CA LEU A 216 8.01 -24.56 5.97
C LEU A 216 9.46 -24.90 5.65
N THR A 217 9.70 -26.15 5.25
CA THR A 217 10.92 -26.54 4.53
C THR A 217 10.82 -26.28 3.03
N GLY A 218 9.67 -25.83 2.54
CA GLY A 218 9.37 -25.60 1.14
C GLY A 218 9.27 -24.13 0.74
N GLU A 219 9.21 -23.90 -0.57
CA GLU A 219 8.96 -22.58 -1.14
C GLU A 219 7.53 -22.12 -0.87
N VAL A 220 7.35 -20.87 -0.38
CA VAL A 220 6.04 -20.27 -0.23
C VAL A 220 5.62 -19.66 -1.57
N ALA A 221 4.70 -20.32 -2.25
CA ALA A 221 4.18 -19.87 -3.52
C ALA A 221 3.23 -18.67 -3.36
N MET A 222 3.13 -17.85 -4.41
CA MET A 222 2.08 -16.83 -4.47
C MET A 222 0.71 -17.52 -4.47
N PHE A 223 -0.25 -16.93 -3.73
CA PHE A 223 -1.62 -17.43 -3.56
C PHE A 223 -1.74 -18.73 -2.77
N ASP A 224 -0.68 -19.13 -2.10
CA ASP A 224 -0.73 -20.29 -1.22
C ASP A 224 -1.84 -20.13 -0.16
N GLY A 225 -2.42 -21.27 0.27
CA GLY A 225 -3.61 -21.27 1.13
C GLY A 225 -4.94 -21.22 0.34
N LYS A 226 -5.99 -20.65 0.95
CA LYS A 226 -7.31 -20.54 0.32
C LYS A 226 -7.33 -19.37 -0.68
N MET A 227 -7.21 -19.67 -1.96
CA MET A 227 -7.26 -18.64 -3.00
C MET A 227 -8.62 -17.94 -3.04
N LYS A 228 -8.62 -16.61 -3.14
CA LYS A 228 -9.79 -15.74 -3.23
C LYS A 228 -9.63 -14.78 -4.40
N ASN A 229 -10.73 -14.54 -5.10
CA ASN A 229 -10.80 -13.54 -6.16
C ASN A 229 -11.61 -12.34 -5.67
N LEU A 230 -11.13 -11.14 -5.98
CA LEU A 230 -11.80 -9.88 -5.74
C LEU A 230 -12.06 -9.19 -7.08
N LEU A 231 -13.29 -8.77 -7.30
CA LEU A 231 -13.65 -7.82 -8.37
C LEU A 231 -14.36 -6.63 -7.72
N SER A 232 -13.83 -5.43 -7.92
CA SER A 232 -14.46 -4.19 -7.48
C SER A 232 -14.61 -3.24 -8.66
N GLN A 233 -15.79 -2.65 -8.79
CA GLN A 233 -16.16 -1.75 -9.88
C GLN A 233 -16.82 -0.52 -9.27
N ASP A 234 -16.38 0.65 -9.69
CA ASP A 234 -16.91 1.95 -9.30
C ASP A 234 -17.10 2.81 -10.54
N PHE A 235 -18.33 3.22 -10.81
CA PHE A 235 -18.69 4.09 -11.92
C PHE A 235 -19.42 5.29 -11.37
N SER A 236 -19.03 6.49 -11.78
CA SER A 236 -19.74 7.68 -11.35
C SER A 236 -19.77 8.78 -12.40
N VAL A 237 -20.82 9.57 -12.33
CA VAL A 237 -20.99 10.81 -13.10
C VAL A 237 -21.23 11.94 -12.12
N GLY A 238 -20.44 12.97 -12.23
CA GLY A 238 -20.54 14.19 -11.46
C GLY A 238 -20.94 15.38 -12.35
N TYR A 239 -21.63 16.34 -11.75
CA TYR A 239 -21.92 17.64 -12.37
C TYR A 239 -21.38 18.75 -11.48
N LEU A 240 -20.42 19.51 -12.01
CA LEU A 240 -19.76 20.62 -11.32
C LEU A 240 -20.64 21.87 -11.43
N ILE A 241 -21.32 22.22 -10.35
CA ILE A 241 -22.23 23.37 -10.31
C ILE A 241 -21.44 24.67 -10.25
N ASN A 242 -20.43 24.71 -9.39
CA ASN A 242 -19.61 25.89 -9.20
C ASN A 242 -18.12 25.50 -9.19
N PRO A 243 -17.37 25.89 -10.26
CA PRO A 243 -15.95 25.63 -10.35
C PRO A 243 -15.09 26.33 -9.28
N TYR A 244 -15.53 27.49 -8.77
CA TYR A 244 -14.73 28.28 -7.83
C TYR A 244 -14.54 27.57 -6.46
N ASN A 245 -15.57 26.88 -6.00
CA ASN A 245 -15.52 26.15 -4.75
C ASN A 245 -15.65 24.64 -4.93
N ASN A 246 -15.49 24.13 -6.17
CA ASN A 246 -15.66 22.71 -6.51
C ASN A 246 -16.99 22.13 -6.01
N PHE A 247 -18.07 22.92 -6.08
CA PHE A 247 -19.39 22.43 -5.70
C PHE A 247 -19.89 21.41 -6.72
N LEU A 248 -19.89 20.14 -6.32
CA LEU A 248 -20.11 18.98 -7.17
C LEU A 248 -21.23 18.11 -6.62
N PHE A 249 -22.18 17.75 -7.48
CA PHE A 249 -23.07 16.61 -7.31
C PHE A 249 -22.51 15.40 -8.05
N LYS A 250 -22.50 14.25 -7.41
CA LYS A 250 -22.04 13.00 -8.02
C LYS A 250 -23.03 11.88 -7.73
N LEU A 251 -23.42 11.14 -8.76
CA LEU A 251 -24.15 9.89 -8.69
C LEU A 251 -23.23 8.76 -9.12
N GLY A 252 -23.19 7.68 -8.37
CA GLY A 252 -22.34 6.55 -8.69
C GLY A 252 -22.96 5.21 -8.38
N TYR A 253 -22.40 4.18 -9.00
CA TYR A 253 -22.71 2.77 -8.78
C TYR A 253 -21.45 2.04 -8.37
N PHE A 254 -21.52 1.34 -7.25
CA PHE A 254 -20.44 0.52 -6.72
C PHE A 254 -20.87 -0.94 -6.66
N LYS A 255 -19.98 -1.84 -7.13
CA LYS A 255 -20.13 -3.29 -6.99
C LYS A 255 -18.81 -3.90 -6.56
N ARG A 256 -18.88 -4.75 -5.55
CA ARG A 256 -17.74 -5.54 -5.08
C ARG A 256 -18.17 -6.99 -4.91
N VAL A 257 -17.43 -7.88 -5.54
CA VAL A 257 -17.60 -9.34 -5.43
C VAL A 257 -16.34 -9.90 -4.77
N TYR A 258 -16.54 -10.51 -3.61
CA TYR A 258 -15.49 -11.15 -2.83
C TYR A 258 -16.09 -12.38 -2.13
N PRO A 259 -15.38 -13.53 -2.03
CA PRO A 259 -15.93 -14.73 -1.41
C PRO A 259 -16.46 -14.46 0.00
N GLY A 260 -17.76 -14.65 0.20
CA GLY A 260 -18.47 -14.41 1.45
C GLY A 260 -18.88 -12.96 1.70
N LEU A 261 -18.59 -12.02 0.80
CA LEU A 261 -18.98 -10.61 0.95
C LEU A 261 -19.22 -9.95 -0.40
N ASN A 262 -20.47 -9.95 -0.85
CA ASN A 262 -20.88 -9.21 -2.04
C ASN A 262 -21.59 -7.94 -1.63
N SER A 263 -21.17 -6.81 -2.21
CA SER A 263 -21.79 -5.50 -1.97
C SER A 263 -22.09 -4.84 -3.29
N GLN A 264 -23.27 -4.27 -3.42
CA GLN A 264 -23.63 -3.40 -4.54
C GLN A 264 -24.56 -2.31 -4.05
N TYR A 265 -24.34 -1.09 -4.49
CA TYR A 265 -25.18 0.05 -4.13
C TYR A 265 -25.03 1.21 -5.11
N ILE A 266 -26.04 2.04 -5.15
CA ILE A 266 -25.99 3.36 -5.77
C ILE A 266 -25.68 4.36 -4.67
N TYR A 267 -24.81 5.31 -4.94
CA TYR A 267 -24.45 6.36 -4.00
C TYR A 267 -24.60 7.74 -4.61
N PHE A 268 -24.92 8.68 -3.76
CA PHE A 268 -25.00 10.08 -4.07
C PHE A 268 -24.04 10.88 -3.20
N THR A 269 -23.29 11.81 -3.79
CA THR A 269 -22.33 12.63 -3.07
C THR A 269 -22.55 14.11 -3.40
N ILE A 270 -22.54 14.93 -2.38
CA ILE A 270 -22.43 16.38 -2.49
C ILE A 270 -21.09 16.76 -1.88
N SER A 271 -20.26 17.49 -2.62
CA SER A 271 -18.98 17.97 -2.13
C SER A 271 -18.72 19.40 -2.55
N ALA A 272 -18.06 20.14 -1.69
CA ALA A 272 -17.59 21.49 -1.98
C ALA A 272 -16.30 21.75 -1.18
N ASN A 273 -15.40 22.55 -1.75
CA ASN A 273 -14.26 23.08 -1.00
C ASN A 273 -14.75 24.32 -0.23
N ILE A 274 -15.15 24.11 1.02
CA ILE A 274 -15.47 25.19 1.93
C ILE A 274 -14.19 25.50 2.69
N PHE A 275 -13.67 26.72 2.55
CA PHE A 275 -12.56 27.19 3.37
C PHE A 275 -13.06 27.32 4.81
N ASN A 276 -12.53 26.48 5.68
CA ASN A 276 -12.69 26.67 7.11
C ASN A 276 -11.76 27.83 7.49
N GLN A 277 -12.29 29.04 7.58
CA GLN A 277 -11.58 30.12 8.28
C GLN A 277 -11.73 29.84 9.77
N TYR A 278 -10.68 29.27 10.37
CA TYR A 278 -10.52 29.35 11.81
C TYR A 278 -10.23 30.81 12.13
N LEU A 279 -11.24 31.50 12.64
CA LEU A 279 -11.06 32.76 13.31
C LEU A 279 -10.64 32.45 14.76
N ASP A 280 -9.43 31.96 14.92
CA ASP A 280 -8.79 31.90 16.23
C ASP A 280 -8.33 33.32 16.57
N PHE A 281 -8.88 33.85 17.61
CA PHE A 281 -8.60 35.18 18.18
C PHE A 281 -7.27 35.16 18.92
#